data_66d1040968fd69663e8570025124b0ad
#
_entry.id   66d1040968fd69663e8570025124b0ad
#
_cell.length_a   1.000
_cell.length_b   1.000
_cell.length_c   1.000
_cell.angle_alpha   90.00
_cell.angle_beta   90.00
_cell.angle_gamma   90.00
#
_symmetry.space_group_name_H-M   'P 1'
#
loop_
_entity.id
_entity.type
_entity.pdbx_description
1 polymer ?
#
loop_
_entity_poly.entity_id
_entity_poly.type
_entity_poly.pdbx_seq_one_letter_code
_entity_poly.pdbx_strand_id
1 'polypeptide(L)'
;MLKKKRCIYIALESGDEKEMQTATKEILKSVTFDKLNVEELPTFDVEYIFLQVRAKSVGEVAKFKIICPDDKETYGDVEVDLSKVEVQVDDAHSNNVVLDEKRKLGVVMKYPNMKVLYSQEFKSLKYEDIISLIIGCVEYIYEGEKNYPVSESTQKELKDFFESLPQEQFGKIRKFFESMPRLRHETKVKNPKTGVESTVTFSGLQDFFGLASPTTA
;
A
#
# COMPACT_ATOMS: atom_id res chain seq x y z
N MET A 1 27.29 7.81 -2.54
CA MET A 1 26.08 8.33 -3.22
C MET A 1 25.80 7.65 -4.56
N LEU A 2 26.74 7.56 -5.52
CA LEU A 2 26.54 6.94 -6.84
C LEU A 2 26.08 5.45 -6.81
N LYS A 3 26.60 4.64 -5.90
CA LYS A 3 26.19 3.22 -5.77
C LYS A 3 24.71 3.07 -5.39
N LYS A 4 24.18 3.95 -4.52
CA LYS A 4 22.76 3.90 -4.09
C LYS A 4 21.80 4.28 -5.20
N LYS A 5 22.12 5.30 -6.01
CA LYS A 5 21.34 5.65 -7.21
C LYS A 5 21.23 4.47 -8.18
N ARG A 6 22.36 3.78 -8.39
CA ARG A 6 22.41 2.62 -9.30
C ARG A 6 21.55 1.44 -8.80
N CYS A 7 21.52 1.18 -7.50
CA CYS A 7 20.66 0.13 -6.93
C CYS A 7 19.18 0.43 -7.13
N ILE A 8 18.75 1.70 -6.94
CA ILE A 8 17.36 2.11 -7.17
C ILE A 8 16.98 1.87 -8.63
N TYR A 9 17.82 2.29 -9.58
CA TYR A 9 17.53 2.10 -11.01
C TYR A 9 17.51 0.63 -11.41
N ILE A 10 18.48 -0.17 -10.96
CA ILE A 10 18.53 -1.60 -11.27
C ILE A 10 17.30 -2.33 -10.73
N ALA A 11 16.90 -2.05 -9.50
CA ALA A 11 15.71 -2.65 -8.90
C ALA A 11 14.41 -2.26 -9.63
N LEU A 12 14.32 -1.03 -10.13
CA LEU A 12 13.18 -0.55 -10.91
C LEU A 12 13.17 -1.12 -12.34
N GLU A 13 14.35 -1.31 -12.96
CA GLU A 13 14.47 -1.84 -14.32
C GLU A 13 14.33 -3.38 -14.38
N SER A 14 14.64 -4.10 -13.29
CA SER A 14 14.59 -5.57 -13.29
C SER A 14 13.16 -6.11 -13.38
N GLY A 15 12.16 -5.37 -12.89
CA GLY A 15 10.77 -5.84 -12.80
C GLY A 15 10.58 -7.05 -11.88
N ASP A 16 11.65 -7.50 -11.19
CA ASP A 16 11.58 -8.59 -10.20
C ASP A 16 11.19 -8.02 -8.83
N GLU A 17 10.02 -8.45 -8.35
CA GLU A 17 9.48 -8.00 -7.07
C GLU A 17 10.44 -8.28 -5.89
N LYS A 18 11.14 -9.41 -5.89
CA LYS A 18 12.09 -9.77 -4.81
C LYS A 18 13.33 -8.89 -4.83
N GLU A 19 13.83 -8.56 -6.01
CA GLU A 19 14.95 -7.63 -6.16
C GLU A 19 14.55 -6.22 -5.74
N MET A 20 13.35 -5.75 -6.15
CA MET A 20 12.81 -4.46 -5.72
C MET A 20 12.66 -4.39 -4.20
N GLN A 21 12.15 -5.45 -3.56
CA GLN A 21 12.00 -5.55 -2.11
C GLN A 21 13.34 -5.44 -1.40
N THR A 22 14.31 -6.24 -1.83
CA THR A 22 15.64 -6.28 -1.23
C THR A 22 16.32 -4.91 -1.36
N ALA A 23 16.27 -4.32 -2.54
CA ALA A 23 16.84 -3.01 -2.80
C ALA A 23 16.16 -1.90 -1.97
N THR A 24 14.83 -1.91 -1.88
CA THR A 24 14.06 -0.96 -1.05
C THR A 24 14.47 -1.09 0.42
N LYS A 25 14.53 -2.30 0.95
CA LYS A 25 14.96 -2.58 2.33
C LYS A 25 16.37 -2.08 2.61
N GLU A 26 17.33 -2.40 1.74
CA GLU A 26 18.73 -1.97 1.89
C GLU A 26 18.88 -0.45 1.83
N ILE A 27 18.17 0.20 0.91
CA ILE A 27 18.18 1.66 0.78
C ILE A 27 17.62 2.29 2.04
N LEU A 28 16.45 1.84 2.51
CA LEU A 28 15.81 2.39 3.69
C LEU A 28 16.65 2.18 4.94
N LYS A 29 17.18 1.00 5.18
CA LYS A 29 18.14 0.75 6.26
C LYS A 29 19.31 1.72 6.21
N SER A 30 19.89 1.89 5.04
CA SER A 30 21.05 2.77 4.86
C SER A 30 20.73 4.25 5.08
N VAL A 31 19.54 4.75 4.70
CA VAL A 31 19.17 6.18 4.88
C VAL A 31 18.66 6.46 6.28
N THR A 32 18.12 5.48 6.97
CA THR A 32 17.68 5.57 8.37
C THR A 32 18.78 5.20 9.36
N PHE A 33 19.98 4.87 8.86
CA PHE A 33 21.12 4.44 9.70
C PHE A 33 20.78 3.27 10.61
N ASP A 34 20.01 2.29 10.10
CA ASP A 34 19.49 1.12 10.82
C ASP A 34 18.66 1.47 12.10
N LYS A 35 18.19 2.72 12.22
CA LYS A 35 17.39 3.14 13.38
C LYS A 35 15.94 2.70 13.31
N LEU A 36 15.45 2.29 12.13
CA LEU A 36 14.09 1.82 11.92
C LEU A 36 14.08 0.35 11.51
N ASN A 37 13.16 -0.42 12.10
CA ASN A 37 12.88 -1.76 11.62
C ASN A 37 11.94 -1.68 10.40
N VAL A 38 12.54 -1.55 9.23
CA VAL A 38 11.83 -1.35 7.95
C VAL A 38 10.81 -2.46 7.66
N GLU A 39 11.08 -3.67 8.13
CA GLU A 39 10.19 -4.82 7.90
C GLU A 39 8.87 -4.74 8.67
N GLU A 40 8.84 -3.98 9.75
CA GLU A 40 7.65 -3.80 10.61
C GLU A 40 6.92 -2.50 10.35
N LEU A 41 7.50 -1.60 9.54
CA LEU A 41 6.80 -0.40 9.14
C LEU A 41 5.58 -0.73 8.27
N PRO A 42 4.47 0.02 8.42
CA PRO A 42 3.37 0.00 7.47
C PRO A 42 3.87 0.25 6.05
N THR A 43 3.24 -0.37 5.07
CA THR A 43 3.66 -0.25 3.67
C THR A 43 3.65 1.17 3.16
N PHE A 44 2.65 1.96 3.53
CA PHE A 44 2.55 3.37 3.13
C PHE A 44 3.68 4.24 3.72
N ASP A 45 4.19 3.92 4.92
CA ASP A 45 5.35 4.60 5.50
C ASP A 45 6.63 4.24 4.73
N VAL A 46 6.80 2.96 4.39
CA VAL A 46 7.92 2.49 3.54
C VAL A 46 7.89 3.22 2.19
N GLU A 47 6.74 3.28 1.56
CA GLU A 47 6.53 3.95 0.28
C GLU A 47 6.84 5.45 0.37
N TYR A 48 6.36 6.12 1.41
CA TYR A 48 6.59 7.55 1.64
C TYR A 48 8.08 7.86 1.84
N ILE A 49 8.75 7.12 2.75
CA ILE A 49 10.18 7.33 2.99
C ILE A 49 10.98 7.10 1.70
N PHE A 50 10.66 6.04 0.95
CA PHE A 50 11.35 5.74 -0.30
C PHE A 50 11.15 6.83 -1.35
N LEU A 51 9.92 7.36 -1.48
CA LEU A 51 9.60 8.46 -2.39
C LEU A 51 10.40 9.72 -2.02
N GLN A 52 10.48 10.08 -0.73
CA GLN A 52 11.25 11.21 -0.24
C GLN A 52 12.76 11.05 -0.49
N VAL A 53 13.28 9.85 -0.28
CA VAL A 53 14.69 9.51 -0.60
C VAL A 53 14.95 9.70 -2.11
N ARG A 54 14.04 9.26 -2.95
CA ARG A 54 14.13 9.46 -4.41
C ARG A 54 14.10 10.93 -4.77
N ALA A 55 13.13 11.69 -4.23
CA ALA A 55 13.01 13.12 -4.47
C ALA A 55 14.31 13.87 -4.15
N LYS A 56 14.91 13.61 -2.99
CA LYS A 56 16.17 14.24 -2.57
C LYS A 56 17.41 13.72 -3.30
N SER A 57 17.36 12.52 -3.86
CA SER A 57 18.55 11.91 -4.51
C SER A 57 18.61 12.12 -6.02
N VAL A 58 17.46 12.17 -6.69
CA VAL A 58 17.34 12.20 -8.16
C VAL A 58 16.77 13.54 -8.63
N GLY A 59 15.81 14.09 -7.87
CA GLY A 59 15.12 15.35 -8.18
C GLY A 59 13.70 15.32 -7.65
N GLU A 60 13.22 16.48 -7.23
CA GLU A 60 11.89 16.65 -6.63
C GLU A 60 10.76 16.58 -7.65
N VAL A 61 11.02 16.94 -8.91
CA VAL A 61 10.02 16.90 -9.98
C VAL A 61 10.18 15.64 -10.81
N ALA A 62 9.13 14.88 -10.90
CA ALA A 62 9.04 13.70 -11.79
C ALA A 62 8.11 14.01 -12.98
N LYS A 63 8.52 13.55 -14.17
CA LYS A 63 7.77 13.73 -15.42
C LYS A 63 7.23 12.39 -15.87
N PHE A 64 5.95 12.34 -16.19
CA PHE A 64 5.26 11.14 -16.61
C PHE A 64 4.56 11.38 -17.94
N LYS A 65 4.47 10.31 -18.75
CA LYS A 65 3.57 10.25 -19.90
C LYS A 65 2.42 9.33 -19.55
N ILE A 66 1.20 9.87 -19.55
CA ILE A 66 0.01 9.16 -19.13
C ILE A 66 -0.97 9.11 -20.28
N ILE A 67 -1.63 7.97 -20.46
CA ILE A 67 -2.73 7.85 -21.41
C ILE A 67 -3.89 8.72 -20.91
N CYS A 68 -4.34 9.64 -21.75
CA CYS A 68 -5.42 10.55 -21.43
C CYS A 68 -6.74 9.79 -21.24
N PRO A 69 -7.46 10.01 -20.13
CA PRO A 69 -8.69 9.26 -19.81
C PRO A 69 -9.84 9.47 -20.80
N ASP A 70 -9.88 10.62 -21.46
CA ASP A 70 -10.96 11.02 -22.35
C ASP A 70 -11.01 10.21 -23.66
N ASP A 71 -9.88 9.95 -24.28
CA ASP A 71 -9.80 9.17 -25.53
C ASP A 71 -9.11 7.81 -25.37
N LYS A 72 -8.39 7.58 -24.27
CA LYS A 72 -7.66 6.33 -23.95
C LYS A 72 -6.60 5.91 -24.99
N GLU A 73 -6.16 6.85 -25.80
CA GLU A 73 -5.19 6.64 -26.88
C GLU A 73 -4.03 7.63 -26.82
N THR A 74 -4.32 8.90 -26.54
CA THR A 74 -3.33 9.98 -26.58
C THR A 74 -2.56 10.07 -25.26
N TYR A 75 -1.25 10.26 -25.34
CA TYR A 75 -0.41 10.51 -24.18
C TYR A 75 -0.35 12.01 -23.85
N GLY A 76 -0.59 12.34 -22.59
CA GLY A 76 -0.36 13.67 -22.04
C GLY A 76 0.86 13.68 -21.11
N ASP A 77 1.54 14.81 -21.06
CA ASP A 77 2.66 15.01 -20.15
C ASP A 77 2.14 15.55 -18.80
N VAL A 78 2.63 14.96 -17.70
CA VAL A 78 2.31 15.36 -16.34
C VAL A 78 3.60 15.53 -15.56
N GLU A 79 3.70 16.63 -14.80
CA GLU A 79 4.77 16.87 -13.86
C GLU A 79 4.23 16.77 -12.42
N VAL A 80 4.89 15.98 -11.59
CA VAL A 80 4.53 15.79 -10.19
C VAL A 80 5.70 16.21 -9.31
N ASP A 81 5.43 17.14 -8.40
CA ASP A 81 6.36 17.51 -7.34
C ASP A 81 6.30 16.48 -6.21
N LEU A 82 7.26 15.58 -6.20
CA LEU A 82 7.31 14.46 -5.24
C LEU A 82 7.48 14.92 -3.79
N SER A 83 7.98 16.14 -3.57
CA SER A 83 8.13 16.69 -2.22
C SER A 83 6.79 17.08 -1.57
N LYS A 84 5.75 17.21 -2.38
CA LYS A 84 4.38 17.54 -1.97
C LYS A 84 3.46 16.34 -1.88
N VAL A 85 3.96 15.16 -2.22
CA VAL A 85 3.18 13.94 -2.11
C VAL A 85 3.15 13.50 -0.65
N GLU A 86 1.95 13.25 -0.13
CA GLU A 86 1.70 12.90 1.27
C GLU A 86 0.91 11.60 1.38
N VAL A 87 1.01 10.99 2.56
CA VAL A 87 0.13 9.87 2.93
C VAL A 87 -1.23 10.45 3.29
N GLN A 88 -2.25 10.08 2.52
CA GLN A 88 -3.62 10.49 2.81
C GLN A 88 -4.25 9.52 3.80
N VAL A 89 -4.91 10.06 4.81
CA VAL A 89 -5.63 9.34 5.87
C VAL A 89 -7.11 9.68 5.75
N ASP A 90 -7.96 8.67 5.76
CA ASP A 90 -9.41 8.87 5.83
C ASP A 90 -9.78 9.17 7.29
N ASP A 91 -10.47 10.27 7.55
CA ASP A 91 -10.90 10.68 8.91
C ASP A 91 -11.83 9.66 9.59
N ALA A 92 -12.53 8.85 8.79
CA ALA A 92 -13.40 7.78 9.28
C ALA A 92 -12.67 6.45 9.51
N HIS A 93 -11.36 6.38 9.22
CA HIS A 93 -10.58 5.16 9.39
C HIS A 93 -10.38 4.79 10.85
N SER A 94 -10.55 3.51 11.15
CA SER A 94 -10.32 2.96 12.49
C SER A 94 -9.71 1.58 12.43
N ASN A 95 -8.72 1.35 13.28
CA ASN A 95 -8.13 0.02 13.47
C ASN A 95 -9.06 -0.93 14.23
N ASN A 96 -10.03 -0.40 14.96
CA ASN A 96 -11.04 -1.20 15.65
C ASN A 96 -12.23 -1.45 14.71
N VAL A 97 -12.36 -2.68 14.23
CA VAL A 97 -13.45 -3.10 13.35
C VAL A 97 -14.50 -3.87 14.17
N VAL A 98 -15.62 -3.21 14.48
CA VAL A 98 -16.75 -3.82 15.19
C VAL A 98 -17.51 -4.73 14.22
N LEU A 99 -17.45 -6.04 14.43
CA LEU A 99 -18.13 -7.04 13.63
C LEU A 99 -19.60 -7.18 14.01
N ASP A 100 -19.89 -7.31 15.32
CA ASP A 100 -21.22 -7.47 15.87
C ASP A 100 -21.36 -6.65 17.17
N GLU A 101 -22.20 -5.63 17.15
CA GLU A 101 -22.43 -4.76 18.31
C GLU A 101 -23.16 -5.47 19.47
N LYS A 102 -24.09 -6.39 19.15
CA LYS A 102 -24.87 -7.10 20.18
C LYS A 102 -24.01 -8.08 20.98
N ARG A 103 -23.11 -8.76 20.27
CA ARG A 103 -22.15 -9.68 20.89
C ARG A 103 -20.91 -8.96 21.43
N LYS A 104 -20.77 -7.65 21.11
CA LYS A 104 -19.53 -6.90 21.34
C LYS A 104 -18.31 -7.63 20.74
N LEU A 105 -18.49 -8.20 19.55
CA LEU A 105 -17.47 -8.91 18.81
C LEU A 105 -16.79 -7.96 17.82
N GLY A 106 -15.48 -7.97 17.82
CA GLY A 106 -14.71 -7.20 16.86
C GLY A 106 -13.28 -7.69 16.72
N VAL A 107 -12.56 -7.04 15.84
CA VAL A 107 -11.14 -7.28 15.57
C VAL A 107 -10.38 -5.96 15.64
N VAL A 108 -9.22 -5.98 16.26
CA VAL A 108 -8.27 -4.87 16.19
C VAL A 108 -7.25 -5.22 15.13
N MET A 109 -7.16 -4.33 14.13
CA MET A 109 -6.31 -4.50 12.95
C MET A 109 -5.01 -3.72 13.10
N LYS A 110 -3.96 -4.23 12.51
CA LYS A 110 -2.70 -3.54 12.25
C LYS A 110 -2.51 -3.39 10.74
N TYR A 111 -1.77 -2.39 10.33
CA TYR A 111 -1.52 -2.19 8.92
C TYR A 111 -0.61 -3.28 8.33
N PRO A 112 -0.83 -3.66 7.08
CA PRO A 112 0.08 -4.58 6.40
C PRO A 112 1.48 -3.96 6.35
N ASN A 113 2.47 -4.76 6.71
CA ASN A 113 3.88 -4.42 6.62
C ASN A 113 4.57 -5.27 5.55
N MET A 114 5.85 -5.01 5.32
CA MET A 114 6.61 -5.76 4.31
C MET A 114 6.62 -7.27 4.58
N LYS A 115 6.70 -7.70 5.84
CA LYS A 115 6.65 -9.12 6.19
C LYS A 115 5.34 -9.77 5.76
N VAL A 116 4.22 -9.09 6.02
CA VAL A 116 2.88 -9.60 5.67
C VAL A 116 2.71 -9.67 4.18
N LEU A 117 3.05 -8.61 3.44
CA LEU A 117 2.88 -8.57 1.98
C LEU A 117 3.75 -9.59 1.25
N TYR A 118 4.97 -9.81 1.75
CA TYR A 118 5.96 -10.63 1.05
C TYR A 118 6.09 -12.05 1.59
N SER A 119 5.49 -12.34 2.75
CA SER A 119 5.43 -13.71 3.28
C SER A 119 4.53 -14.63 2.46
N GLN A 120 3.68 -14.05 1.63
CA GLN A 120 2.71 -14.76 0.84
C GLN A 120 2.95 -14.49 -0.63
N GLU A 121 3.02 -15.54 -1.42
CA GLU A 121 3.08 -15.45 -2.87
C GLU A 121 1.71 -14.99 -3.40
N PHE A 122 1.43 -13.68 -3.37
CA PHE A 122 0.21 -13.08 -3.93
C PHE A 122 0.09 -13.24 -5.46
N LYS A 123 0.58 -14.34 -5.99
CA LYS A 123 0.50 -14.64 -7.43
C LYS A 123 -0.89 -15.06 -7.89
N SER A 124 -1.76 -15.44 -6.96
CA SER A 124 -3.15 -15.76 -7.27
C SER A 124 -4.04 -15.12 -6.22
N LEU A 125 -5.07 -14.38 -6.64
CA LEU A 125 -6.12 -13.83 -5.76
C LEU A 125 -7.05 -14.97 -5.28
N LYS A 126 -6.48 -16.04 -4.73
CA LYS A 126 -7.27 -17.11 -4.13
C LYS A 126 -7.82 -16.63 -2.80
N TYR A 127 -9.01 -17.11 -2.47
CA TYR A 127 -9.68 -16.80 -1.20
C TYR A 127 -8.79 -17.10 0.01
N GLU A 128 -8.02 -18.18 -0.03
CA GLU A 128 -7.08 -18.57 1.02
C GLU A 128 -5.96 -17.57 1.26
N ASP A 129 -5.46 -16.93 0.18
CA ASP A 129 -4.42 -15.90 0.27
C ASP A 129 -4.97 -14.62 0.92
N ILE A 130 -6.23 -14.28 0.62
CA ILE A 130 -6.92 -13.12 1.22
C ILE A 130 -7.12 -13.35 2.73
N ILE A 131 -7.58 -14.53 3.14
CA ILE A 131 -7.75 -14.87 4.57
C ILE A 131 -6.41 -14.80 5.30
N SER A 132 -5.37 -15.33 4.71
CA SER A 132 -4.03 -15.31 5.30
C SER A 132 -3.48 -13.88 5.44
N LEU A 133 -3.74 -13.01 4.45
CA LEU A 133 -3.41 -11.58 4.54
C LEU A 133 -4.15 -10.91 5.70
N ILE A 134 -5.45 -11.15 5.79
CA ILE A 134 -6.27 -10.60 6.87
C ILE A 134 -5.70 -11.02 8.22
N ILE A 135 -5.45 -12.32 8.42
CA ILE A 135 -4.87 -12.86 9.66
C ILE A 135 -3.53 -12.19 9.98
N GLY A 136 -2.68 -11.99 8.98
CA GLY A 136 -1.41 -11.27 9.15
C GLY A 136 -1.55 -9.81 9.61
N CYS A 137 -2.72 -9.21 9.35
CA CYS A 137 -3.06 -7.84 9.73
C CYS A 137 -3.94 -7.76 11.00
N VAL A 138 -4.19 -8.85 11.72
CA VAL A 138 -4.93 -8.82 12.99
C VAL A 138 -3.95 -8.75 14.16
N GLU A 139 -4.26 -7.91 15.13
CA GLU A 139 -3.57 -7.84 16.40
C GLU A 139 -4.22 -8.78 17.41
N TYR A 140 -5.52 -8.61 17.63
CA TYR A 140 -6.35 -9.50 18.45
C TYR A 140 -7.82 -9.45 18.03
N ILE A 141 -8.55 -10.50 18.38
CA ILE A 141 -10.00 -10.59 18.30
C ILE A 141 -10.55 -10.34 19.71
N TYR A 142 -11.69 -9.68 19.86
CA TYR A 142 -12.33 -9.50 21.15
C TYR A 142 -13.80 -9.89 21.10
N GLU A 143 -14.32 -10.40 22.22
CA GLU A 143 -15.75 -10.64 22.45
C GLU A 143 -16.11 -10.23 23.87
N GLY A 144 -16.89 -9.16 24.02
CA GLY A 144 -17.19 -8.55 25.32
C GLY A 144 -15.92 -8.00 25.98
N GLU A 145 -15.54 -8.57 27.12
CA GLU A 145 -14.33 -8.20 27.88
C GLU A 145 -13.14 -9.13 27.61
N LYS A 146 -13.33 -10.15 26.79
CA LYS A 146 -12.28 -11.13 26.47
C LYS A 146 -11.53 -10.74 25.21
N ASN A 147 -10.21 -10.81 25.27
CA ASN A 147 -9.32 -10.60 24.14
C ASN A 147 -8.62 -11.92 23.78
N TYR A 148 -8.48 -12.16 22.48
CA TYR A 148 -7.83 -13.34 21.91
C TYR A 148 -6.70 -12.85 20.99
N PRO A 149 -5.47 -12.71 21.54
CA PRO A 149 -4.31 -12.29 20.76
C PRO A 149 -4.00 -13.30 19.67
N VAL A 150 -3.66 -12.82 18.47
CA VAL A 150 -3.26 -13.69 17.36
C VAL A 150 -2.02 -14.52 17.70
N SER A 151 -1.13 -13.99 18.53
CA SER A 151 0.07 -14.70 18.99
C SER A 151 -0.22 -15.93 19.86
N GLU A 152 -1.40 -16.01 20.46
CA GLU A 152 -1.83 -17.11 21.33
C GLU A 152 -2.81 -18.08 20.64
N SER A 153 -3.20 -17.75 19.40
CA SER A 153 -4.16 -18.51 18.61
C SER A 153 -3.45 -19.34 17.54
N THR A 154 -3.97 -20.52 17.22
CA THR A 154 -3.46 -21.32 16.13
C THR A 154 -3.92 -20.77 14.77
N GLN A 155 -3.15 -20.99 13.72
CA GLN A 155 -3.52 -20.59 12.35
C GLN A 155 -4.86 -21.19 11.91
N LYS A 156 -5.16 -22.41 12.37
CA LYS A 156 -6.42 -23.10 12.06
C LYS A 156 -7.60 -22.39 12.73
N GLU A 157 -7.52 -22.04 14.02
CA GLU A 157 -8.57 -21.33 14.73
C GLU A 157 -8.86 -19.97 14.10
N LEU A 158 -7.81 -19.22 13.73
CA LEU A 158 -7.95 -17.94 13.06
C LEU A 158 -8.63 -18.11 11.69
N LYS A 159 -8.20 -19.08 10.89
CA LYS A 159 -8.79 -19.38 9.59
C LYS A 159 -10.26 -19.75 9.73
N ASP A 160 -10.58 -20.70 10.61
CA ASP A 160 -11.95 -21.15 10.89
C ASP A 160 -12.84 -19.97 11.35
N PHE A 161 -12.31 -19.05 12.17
CA PHE A 161 -13.01 -17.85 12.58
C PHE A 161 -13.36 -16.95 11.39
N PHE A 162 -12.36 -16.54 10.58
CA PHE A 162 -12.59 -15.63 9.46
C PHE A 162 -13.45 -16.23 8.35
N GLU A 163 -13.34 -17.55 8.09
CA GLU A 163 -14.18 -18.25 7.14
C GLU A 163 -15.62 -18.40 7.61
N SER A 164 -15.88 -18.40 8.92
CA SER A 164 -17.21 -18.45 9.49
C SER A 164 -17.98 -17.12 9.49
N LEU A 165 -17.30 -15.99 9.19
CA LEU A 165 -17.91 -14.68 9.24
C LEU A 165 -18.96 -14.50 8.14
N PRO A 166 -20.16 -13.96 8.49
CA PRO A 166 -21.13 -13.52 7.48
C PRO A 166 -20.53 -12.47 6.54
N GLN A 167 -21.04 -12.43 5.32
CA GLN A 167 -20.56 -11.50 4.28
C GLN A 167 -20.57 -10.03 4.74
N GLU A 168 -21.56 -9.61 5.52
CA GLU A 168 -21.64 -8.26 6.08
C GLU A 168 -20.44 -7.95 7.00
N GLN A 169 -20.10 -8.87 7.91
CA GLN A 169 -18.99 -8.71 8.83
C GLN A 169 -17.64 -8.73 8.09
N PHE A 170 -17.50 -9.61 7.11
CA PHE A 170 -16.34 -9.63 6.24
C PHE A 170 -16.19 -8.32 5.44
N GLY A 171 -17.30 -7.73 5.01
CA GLY A 171 -17.34 -6.42 4.36
C GLY A 171 -16.77 -5.28 5.24
N LYS A 172 -16.98 -5.36 6.57
CA LYS A 172 -16.40 -4.37 7.51
C LYS A 172 -14.87 -4.48 7.58
N ILE A 173 -14.34 -5.71 7.55
CA ILE A 173 -12.89 -5.94 7.48
C ILE A 173 -12.31 -5.41 6.16
N ARG A 174 -12.99 -5.66 5.03
CA ARG A 174 -12.58 -5.13 3.73
C ARG A 174 -12.52 -3.61 3.74
N LYS A 175 -13.50 -2.95 4.39
CA LYS A 175 -13.54 -1.49 4.51
C LYS A 175 -12.32 -0.92 5.23
N PHE A 176 -11.76 -1.64 6.22
CA PHE A 176 -10.50 -1.25 6.86
C PHE A 176 -9.38 -1.11 5.83
N PHE A 177 -9.20 -2.10 4.93
CA PHE A 177 -8.16 -2.04 3.89
C PHE A 177 -8.45 -0.98 2.82
N GLU A 178 -9.72 -0.70 2.53
CA GLU A 178 -10.12 0.33 1.57
C GLU A 178 -9.84 1.74 2.09
N SER A 179 -10.01 1.97 3.39
CA SER A 179 -9.84 3.27 4.04
C SER A 179 -8.48 3.48 4.72
N MET A 180 -7.61 2.46 4.74
CA MET A 180 -6.29 2.59 5.38
C MET A 180 -5.45 3.70 4.73
N PRO A 181 -4.53 4.31 5.47
CA PRO A 181 -3.63 5.32 4.94
C PRO A 181 -2.89 4.82 3.71
N ARG A 182 -2.74 5.68 2.70
CA ARG A 182 -2.03 5.35 1.46
C ARG A 182 -1.34 6.55 0.85
N LEU A 183 -0.25 6.30 0.16
CA LEU A 183 0.43 7.30 -0.63
C LEU A 183 -0.45 7.63 -1.85
N ARG A 184 -0.94 8.88 -1.93
CA ARG A 184 -1.83 9.30 -3.01
C ARG A 184 -1.57 10.75 -3.39
N HIS A 185 -1.63 11.01 -4.70
CA HIS A 185 -1.51 12.36 -5.24
C HIS A 185 -2.41 12.52 -6.46
N GLU A 186 -3.23 13.56 -6.46
CA GLU A 186 -4.10 13.90 -7.58
C GLU A 186 -3.48 15.03 -8.39
N THR A 187 -3.51 14.89 -9.69
CA THR A 187 -3.03 15.90 -10.63
C THR A 187 -3.88 15.92 -11.88
N LYS A 188 -3.64 16.90 -12.75
CA LYS A 188 -4.37 17.03 -14.01
C LYS A 188 -3.48 16.68 -15.20
N VAL A 189 -4.04 15.96 -16.14
CA VAL A 189 -3.44 15.72 -17.46
C VAL A 189 -4.27 16.44 -18.51
N LYS A 190 -3.62 17.13 -19.42
CA LYS A 190 -4.27 17.77 -20.58
C LYS A 190 -3.98 16.94 -21.82
N ASN A 191 -5.04 16.52 -22.50
CA ASN A 191 -4.91 15.82 -23.76
C ASN A 191 -4.46 16.80 -24.87
N PRO A 192 -3.29 16.60 -25.49
CA PRO A 192 -2.80 17.51 -26.50
C PRO A 192 -3.61 17.49 -27.80
N LYS A 193 -4.40 16.42 -28.06
CA LYS A 193 -5.24 16.26 -29.25
C LYS A 193 -6.62 16.87 -29.08
N THR A 194 -7.27 16.62 -27.95
CA THR A 194 -8.65 17.07 -27.70
C THR A 194 -8.73 18.38 -26.90
N GLY A 195 -7.66 18.72 -26.16
CA GLY A 195 -7.62 19.87 -25.23
C GLY A 195 -8.32 19.62 -23.90
N VAL A 196 -8.92 18.45 -23.69
CA VAL A 196 -9.63 18.09 -22.46
C VAL A 196 -8.64 17.92 -21.30
N GLU A 197 -9.00 18.48 -20.15
CA GLU A 197 -8.28 18.23 -18.88
C GLU A 197 -9.01 17.14 -18.10
N SER A 198 -8.27 16.11 -17.68
CA SER A 198 -8.76 15.01 -16.85
C SER A 198 -7.96 14.91 -15.56
N THR A 199 -8.63 14.55 -14.46
CA THR A 199 -7.94 14.26 -13.19
C THR A 199 -7.40 12.83 -13.23
N VAL A 200 -6.15 12.67 -12.80
CA VAL A 200 -5.49 11.38 -12.66
C VAL A 200 -4.93 11.26 -11.25
N THR A 201 -4.99 10.06 -10.70
CA THR A 201 -4.53 9.76 -9.34
C THR A 201 -3.34 8.83 -9.40
N PHE A 202 -2.24 9.23 -8.78
CA PHE A 202 -1.09 8.38 -8.50
C PHE A 202 -1.28 7.74 -7.12
N SER A 203 -1.14 6.42 -7.03
CA SER A 203 -1.32 5.67 -5.78
C SER A 203 -0.24 4.60 -5.61
N GLY A 204 0.43 4.63 -4.46
CA GLY A 204 1.55 3.73 -4.20
C GLY A 204 2.81 4.01 -5.04
N LEU A 205 3.91 3.37 -4.70
CA LEU A 205 5.20 3.60 -5.36
C LEU A 205 5.19 3.29 -6.87
N GLN A 206 4.42 2.31 -7.30
CA GLN A 206 4.42 1.86 -8.70
C GLN A 206 4.05 2.98 -9.66
N ASP A 207 3.03 3.77 -9.34
CA ASP A 207 2.61 4.89 -10.17
C ASP A 207 3.68 5.99 -10.23
N PHE A 208 4.32 6.31 -9.09
CA PHE A 208 5.36 7.32 -9.01
C PHE A 208 6.69 6.93 -9.66
N PHE A 209 6.83 5.68 -10.06
CA PHE A 209 7.99 5.20 -10.81
C PHE A 209 7.67 4.87 -12.28
N GLY A 210 6.43 5.08 -12.72
CA GLY A 210 6.00 4.78 -14.07
C GLY A 210 5.90 3.28 -14.37
N LEU A 211 5.80 2.43 -13.34
CA LEU A 211 5.67 0.98 -13.46
C LEU A 211 4.23 0.54 -13.73
N ALA A 212 3.26 1.39 -13.39
CA ALA A 212 1.85 1.21 -13.70
C ALA A 212 1.27 2.50 -14.29
N SER A 213 0.19 2.39 -15.07
CA SER A 213 -0.55 3.58 -15.49
C SER A 213 -1.38 4.08 -14.32
N PRO A 214 -1.31 5.38 -13.96
CA PRO A 214 -2.14 5.96 -12.91
C PRO A 214 -3.62 5.69 -13.16
N THR A 215 -4.36 5.46 -12.08
CA THR A 215 -5.80 5.21 -12.16
C THR A 215 -6.55 6.51 -12.46
N THR A 216 -7.57 6.44 -13.29
CA THR A 216 -8.54 7.53 -13.48
C THR A 216 -9.48 7.59 -12.27
N ALA A 217 -9.71 8.80 -11.75
CA ALA A 217 -10.68 9.05 -10.69
C ALA A 217 -12.11 8.95 -11.18
#